data_fa719cca37e1fb1f1a5e1aa27df3563e
#
_entry.id   fa719cca37e1fb1f1a5e1aa27df3563e
#
_cell.length_a   1.000
_cell.length_b   1.000
_cell.length_c   1.000
_cell.angle_alpha   90.00
_cell.angle_beta   90.00
_cell.angle_gamma   90.00
#
_symmetry.space_group_name_H-M   'P 1'
#
loop_
_entity.id
_entity.type
_entity.pdbx_description
1 polymer ?
#
loop_
_entity_poly.entity_id
_entity_poly.type
_entity_poly.pdbx_seq_one_letter_code
_entity_poly.pdbx_strand_id
1 'polypeptide(L)'
;MSRKKHDGGHENHERWLVSYADFITLLFAFFVVMFASSQTDKARAKMVSDSVKSALESGGIPAAVHEILGGTVDERGKGNAQMKGPGGAQASTANQSPSIAELTPSMQYLSKALEAEIQQGKIDLHLEPRGLVVSLRQATFFPSGEDTIDPNTFGSMDKIAKTIAELPNSVRLEGHTDSVPIHTARFRSNWELSAARGIAMLDLLNTRYRISRERLAIAGYADTAPVASNETEEGRAHNRRVDIVILNQHVAVSEPAVSKLQPGHKSGTGGPEAAAKK
;
A
#
# COMPACT_ATOMS: atom_id res chain seq x y z
N MET A 1 -42.35 -66.20 -50.76
CA MET A 1 -42.07 -64.80 -50.55
C MET A 1 -42.20 -64.48 -49.07
N SER A 2 -41.07 -64.41 -48.33
CA SER A 2 -41.02 -64.20 -46.90
C SER A 2 -40.71 -62.68 -46.62
N ARG A 3 -41.64 -61.98 -45.99
CA ARG A 3 -41.52 -60.57 -45.61
C ARG A 3 -40.71 -60.52 -44.32
N LYS A 4 -39.50 -59.96 -44.37
CA LYS A 4 -38.66 -59.55 -43.22
C LYS A 4 -39.36 -58.40 -42.49
N LYS A 5 -39.71 -58.58 -41.21
CA LYS A 5 -40.11 -57.53 -40.26
C LYS A 5 -38.89 -56.70 -39.95
N HIS A 6 -38.96 -55.41 -40.20
CA HIS A 6 -38.02 -54.41 -39.69
C HIS A 6 -38.33 -54.18 -38.21
N ASP A 7 -37.43 -54.60 -37.32
CA ASP A 7 -37.42 -54.17 -35.93
C ASP A 7 -36.96 -52.72 -35.92
N GLY A 8 -37.92 -51.83 -35.64
CA GLY A 8 -37.63 -50.42 -35.34
C GLY A 8 -36.88 -50.31 -34.01
N GLY A 9 -35.59 -50.03 -34.08
CA GLY A 9 -34.79 -49.75 -32.88
C GLY A 9 -35.41 -48.55 -32.14
N HIS A 10 -35.78 -48.76 -30.88
CA HIS A 10 -36.13 -47.68 -29.97
C HIS A 10 -34.94 -46.72 -29.83
N GLU A 11 -35.03 -45.57 -30.44
CA GLU A 11 -34.10 -44.46 -30.14
C GLU A 11 -34.26 -44.07 -28.68
N ASN A 12 -33.22 -44.32 -27.88
CA ASN A 12 -33.19 -43.93 -26.47
C ASN A 12 -33.18 -42.41 -26.36
N HIS A 13 -34.34 -41.79 -26.32
CA HIS A 13 -34.51 -40.35 -26.08
C HIS A 13 -34.08 -39.91 -24.67
N GLU A 14 -33.65 -40.82 -23.81
CA GLU A 14 -33.29 -40.55 -22.41
C GLU A 14 -31.78 -40.33 -22.18
N ARG A 15 -30.96 -40.36 -23.25
CA ARG A 15 -29.49 -40.17 -23.11
C ARG A 15 -29.11 -38.83 -22.52
N TRP A 16 -29.91 -37.78 -22.75
CA TRP A 16 -29.71 -36.47 -22.16
C TRP A 16 -29.91 -36.46 -20.65
N LEU A 17 -30.76 -37.34 -20.14
CA LEU A 17 -31.09 -37.49 -18.72
C LEU A 17 -29.89 -38.00 -17.92
N VAL A 18 -29.06 -38.85 -18.52
CA VAL A 18 -27.81 -39.35 -17.91
C VAL A 18 -26.79 -38.20 -17.79
N SER A 19 -26.62 -37.40 -18.85
CA SER A 19 -25.72 -36.22 -18.81
C SER A 19 -26.22 -35.15 -17.84
N TYR A 20 -27.53 -34.98 -17.72
CA TYR A 20 -28.14 -34.05 -16.74
C TYR A 20 -27.94 -34.55 -15.31
N ALA A 21 -28.09 -35.86 -15.05
CA ALA A 21 -27.86 -36.44 -13.74
C ALA A 21 -26.38 -36.31 -13.32
N ASP A 22 -25.44 -36.52 -14.24
CA ASP A 22 -24.00 -36.34 -13.99
C ASP A 22 -23.67 -34.89 -13.65
N PHE A 23 -24.22 -33.95 -14.43
CA PHE A 23 -24.03 -32.52 -14.13
C PHE A 23 -24.56 -32.12 -12.74
N ILE A 24 -25.75 -32.58 -12.36
CA ILE A 24 -26.32 -32.29 -11.05
C ILE A 24 -25.53 -32.92 -9.91
N THR A 25 -25.01 -34.12 -10.08
CA THR A 25 -24.19 -34.77 -9.06
C THR A 25 -22.85 -34.08 -8.87
N LEU A 26 -22.20 -33.61 -9.96
CA LEU A 26 -20.97 -32.81 -9.88
C LEU A 26 -21.22 -31.45 -9.23
N LEU A 27 -22.32 -30.77 -9.59
CA LEU A 27 -22.73 -29.51 -8.99
C LEU A 27 -22.99 -29.69 -7.48
N PHE A 28 -23.69 -30.74 -7.09
CA PHE A 28 -23.93 -31.04 -5.68
C PHE A 28 -22.63 -31.31 -4.92
N ALA A 29 -21.72 -32.12 -5.48
CA ALA A 29 -20.41 -32.39 -4.88
C ALA A 29 -19.60 -31.09 -4.69
N PHE A 30 -19.61 -30.18 -5.69
CA PHE A 30 -18.97 -28.89 -5.60
C PHE A 30 -19.54 -28.04 -4.44
N PHE A 31 -20.86 -27.96 -4.29
CA PHE A 31 -21.48 -27.20 -3.19
C PHE A 31 -21.19 -27.81 -1.82
N VAL A 32 -21.13 -29.14 -1.71
CA VAL A 32 -20.76 -29.82 -0.46
C VAL A 32 -19.33 -29.48 -0.06
N VAL A 33 -18.38 -29.49 -1.00
CA VAL A 33 -16.98 -29.10 -0.74
C VAL A 33 -16.87 -27.63 -0.36
N MET A 34 -17.54 -26.74 -1.09
CA MET A 34 -17.59 -25.30 -0.76
C MET A 34 -18.19 -25.04 0.63
N PHE A 35 -19.26 -25.73 0.96
CA PHE A 35 -19.89 -25.63 2.28
C PHE A 35 -18.97 -26.13 3.40
N ALA A 36 -18.30 -27.26 3.18
CA ALA A 36 -17.33 -27.81 4.15
C ALA A 36 -16.14 -26.84 4.37
N SER A 37 -15.60 -26.26 3.30
CA SER A 37 -14.52 -25.25 3.38
C SER A 37 -14.98 -23.99 4.13
N SER A 38 -16.20 -23.50 3.87
CA SER A 38 -16.76 -22.32 4.54
C SER A 38 -16.96 -22.51 6.05
N GLN A 39 -17.25 -23.70 6.50
CA GLN A 39 -17.40 -24.03 7.93
C GLN A 39 -16.05 -24.00 8.67
N THR A 40 -14.98 -24.44 7.99
CA THR A 40 -13.63 -24.46 8.58
C THR A 40 -13.14 -23.05 8.92
N ASP A 41 -13.42 -22.07 8.07
CA ASP A 41 -13.00 -20.68 8.27
C ASP A 41 -13.72 -20.03 9.46
N LYS A 42 -15.01 -20.30 9.65
CA LYS A 42 -15.78 -19.78 10.81
C LYS A 42 -15.30 -20.35 12.15
N ALA A 43 -14.95 -21.62 12.19
CA ALA A 43 -14.41 -22.25 13.40
C ALA A 43 -13.04 -21.66 13.77
N ARG A 44 -12.16 -21.45 12.81
CA ARG A 44 -10.85 -20.81 13.02
C ARG A 44 -10.98 -19.35 13.44
N ALA A 45 -11.86 -18.58 12.81
CA ALA A 45 -12.10 -17.19 13.16
C ALA A 45 -12.61 -17.06 14.60
N LYS A 46 -13.48 -17.97 15.05
CA LYS A 46 -13.97 -17.99 16.43
C LYS A 46 -12.88 -18.34 17.42
N MET A 47 -12.03 -19.34 17.14
CA MET A 47 -10.89 -19.69 18.00
C MET A 47 -9.90 -18.53 18.14
N VAL A 48 -9.60 -17.83 17.05
CA VAL A 48 -8.73 -16.64 17.09
C VAL A 48 -9.37 -15.53 17.93
N SER A 49 -10.65 -15.27 17.73
CA SER A 49 -11.38 -14.25 18.50
C SER A 49 -11.40 -14.56 20.01
N ASP A 50 -11.68 -15.80 20.38
CA ASP A 50 -11.71 -16.23 21.77
C ASP A 50 -10.31 -16.22 22.41
N SER A 51 -9.26 -16.57 21.64
CA SER A 51 -7.86 -16.51 22.09
C SER A 51 -7.38 -15.07 22.30
N VAL A 52 -7.74 -14.16 21.39
CA VAL A 52 -7.42 -12.72 21.53
C VAL A 52 -8.12 -12.13 22.75
N LYS A 53 -9.38 -12.49 22.97
CA LYS A 53 -10.14 -12.03 24.14
C LYS A 53 -9.51 -12.52 25.45
N SER A 54 -9.12 -13.80 25.53
CA SER A 54 -8.43 -14.38 26.69
C SER A 54 -7.05 -13.74 26.91
N ALA A 55 -6.33 -13.40 25.85
CA ALA A 55 -5.03 -12.72 25.93
C ALA A 55 -5.16 -11.29 26.48
N LEU A 56 -6.23 -10.58 26.10
CA LEU A 56 -6.50 -9.23 26.61
C LEU A 56 -6.88 -9.26 28.10
N GLU A 57 -7.60 -10.29 28.54
CA GLU A 57 -8.07 -10.43 29.94
C GLU A 57 -6.97 -10.92 30.88
N SER A 58 -6.01 -11.71 30.39
CA SER A 58 -4.96 -12.35 31.20
C SER A 58 -3.58 -11.69 31.14
N GLY A 59 -3.40 -10.67 30.29
CA GLY A 59 -2.14 -9.94 30.17
C GLY A 59 -0.98 -10.74 29.55
N GLY A 60 -1.24 -11.92 29.00
CA GLY A 60 -0.24 -12.77 28.34
C GLY A 60 -0.83 -13.50 27.14
N ILE A 61 0.00 -13.80 26.14
CA ILE A 61 -0.43 -14.55 24.95
C ILE A 61 -0.51 -16.05 25.31
N PRO A 62 -1.69 -16.69 25.26
CA PRO A 62 -1.83 -18.12 25.57
C PRO A 62 -1.02 -19.00 24.60
N ALA A 63 -0.46 -20.10 25.11
CA ALA A 63 0.32 -21.07 24.33
C ALA A 63 -0.42 -21.60 23.09
N ALA A 64 -1.75 -21.70 23.14
CA ALA A 64 -2.59 -22.12 22.02
C ALA A 64 -2.54 -21.18 20.80
N VAL A 65 -2.24 -19.89 20.99
CA VAL A 65 -2.06 -18.93 19.89
C VAL A 65 -0.73 -19.16 19.19
N HIS A 66 0.31 -19.57 19.92
CA HIS A 66 1.60 -19.94 19.36
C HIS A 66 1.52 -21.19 18.47
N GLU A 67 0.71 -22.17 18.84
CA GLU A 67 0.53 -23.39 18.04
C GLU A 67 -0.22 -23.12 16.74
N ILE A 68 -1.21 -22.22 16.75
CA ILE A 68 -1.98 -21.83 15.55
C ILE A 68 -1.13 -20.97 14.59
N LEU A 69 -0.18 -20.18 15.12
CA LEU A 69 0.75 -19.35 14.35
C LEU A 69 2.00 -20.10 13.89
N GLY A 70 2.10 -21.42 14.14
CA GLY A 70 3.16 -22.28 13.61
C GLY A 70 4.53 -22.14 14.30
N GLY A 71 4.58 -21.64 15.52
CA GLY A 71 5.81 -21.54 16.31
C GLY A 71 5.92 -22.68 17.33
N THR A 72 7.04 -23.39 17.34
CA THR A 72 7.43 -24.26 18.45
C THR A 72 8.17 -23.45 19.50
N VAL A 73 7.66 -23.41 20.72
CA VAL A 73 8.28 -22.69 21.85
C VAL A 73 9.02 -23.73 22.71
N ASP A 74 10.29 -23.48 23.03
CA ASP A 74 10.99 -24.27 24.05
C ASP A 74 10.58 -23.83 25.47
N GLU A 75 10.89 -24.65 26.49
CA GLU A 75 10.55 -24.40 27.89
C GLU A 75 11.13 -23.10 28.48
N ARG A 76 11.90 -22.33 27.72
CA ARG A 76 12.52 -21.06 28.11
C ARG A 76 12.01 -19.84 27.32
N GLY A 77 10.94 -20.00 26.51
CA GLY A 77 10.27 -18.89 25.83
C GLY A 77 11.04 -18.25 24.67
N LYS A 78 12.11 -18.87 24.17
CA LYS A 78 12.83 -18.43 22.98
C LYS A 78 12.47 -19.34 21.81
N GLY A 79 11.52 -18.89 20.97
CA GLY A 79 11.16 -19.56 19.74
C GLY A 79 12.22 -19.37 18.65
N ASN A 80 12.74 -20.47 18.11
CA ASN A 80 13.61 -20.46 16.93
C ASN A 80 12.87 -21.16 15.78
N ALA A 81 12.07 -20.38 15.04
CA ALA A 81 11.32 -20.88 13.90
C ALA A 81 12.19 -20.86 12.63
N GLN A 82 13.09 -21.87 12.50
CA GLN A 82 13.67 -22.23 11.20
C GLN A 82 13.06 -23.53 10.72
N MET A 83 11.94 -23.45 10.02
CA MET A 83 11.41 -24.58 9.26
C MET A 83 12.19 -24.70 7.94
N LYS A 84 13.19 -25.59 7.89
CA LYS A 84 13.74 -26.13 6.65
C LYS A 84 12.92 -27.34 6.22
N GLY A 85 11.95 -27.14 5.34
CA GLY A 85 11.34 -28.21 4.58
C GLY A 85 12.07 -28.46 3.27
N PRO A 86 12.18 -29.72 2.77
CA PRO A 86 12.83 -30.01 1.50
C PRO A 86 11.98 -29.44 0.36
N GLY A 87 12.46 -28.40 -0.33
CA GLY A 87 11.86 -27.81 -1.52
C GLY A 87 11.20 -26.44 -1.35
N GLY A 88 11.34 -25.81 -0.20
CA GLY A 88 10.84 -24.45 0.01
C GLY A 88 11.77 -23.42 -0.61
N ALA A 89 11.35 -22.81 -1.72
CA ALA A 89 11.71 -21.43 -1.95
C ALA A 89 11.46 -20.67 -0.64
N GLN A 90 12.40 -19.83 -0.22
CA GLN A 90 12.21 -18.92 0.91
C GLN A 90 10.95 -18.08 0.63
N ALA A 91 9.79 -18.58 1.03
CA ALA A 91 8.70 -17.70 1.39
C ALA A 91 9.21 -16.98 2.62
N SER A 92 9.78 -15.82 2.40
CA SER A 92 9.98 -14.81 3.42
C SER A 92 8.63 -14.73 4.12
N THR A 93 8.55 -15.22 5.35
CA THR A 93 7.40 -15.04 6.23
C THR A 93 7.34 -13.56 6.59
N ALA A 94 6.98 -12.76 5.61
CA ALA A 94 6.45 -11.43 5.77
C ALA A 94 4.99 -11.54 6.24
N ASN A 95 4.77 -12.25 7.33
CA ASN A 95 3.63 -12.02 8.20
C ASN A 95 3.99 -11.00 9.28
N GLN A 96 4.85 -10.06 8.91
CA GLN A 96 4.85 -8.75 9.55
C GLN A 96 3.73 -7.99 8.84
N SER A 97 2.60 -7.87 9.50
CA SER A 97 1.69 -6.78 9.18
C SER A 97 2.57 -5.55 8.99
N PRO A 98 2.57 -4.88 7.82
CA PRO A 98 3.39 -3.68 7.64
C PRO A 98 3.12 -2.82 8.85
N SER A 99 4.15 -2.27 9.47
CA SER A 99 4.07 -1.68 10.81
C SER A 99 3.27 -0.38 10.75
N ILE A 100 1.95 -0.55 10.55
CA ILE A 100 0.93 0.49 10.70
C ILE A 100 1.05 1.09 12.11
N ALA A 101 1.43 0.26 13.08
CA ALA A 101 1.65 0.67 14.46
C ALA A 101 2.73 1.76 14.63
N GLU A 102 3.75 1.80 13.76
CA GLU A 102 4.85 2.77 13.83
C GLU A 102 4.35 4.22 13.70
N LEU A 103 3.42 4.48 12.78
CA LEU A 103 2.94 5.84 12.45
C LEU A 103 1.61 6.19 13.15
N THR A 104 1.04 5.29 13.94
CA THR A 104 -0.21 5.53 14.68
C THR A 104 -0.11 6.73 15.65
N PRO A 105 0.96 6.89 16.46
CA PRO A 105 1.09 8.07 17.34
C PRO A 105 1.12 9.38 16.55
N SER A 106 1.83 9.39 15.41
CA SER A 106 1.90 10.58 14.55
C SER A 106 0.56 10.92 13.90
N MET A 107 -0.20 9.91 13.49
CA MET A 107 -1.57 10.09 13.01
C MET A 107 -2.47 10.68 14.10
N GLN A 108 -2.42 10.18 15.33
CA GLN A 108 -3.21 10.69 16.43
C GLN A 108 -2.85 12.14 16.78
N TYR A 109 -1.56 12.47 16.79
CA TYR A 109 -1.10 13.84 17.01
C TYR A 109 -1.61 14.77 15.91
N LEU A 110 -1.44 14.42 14.63
CA LEU A 110 -1.90 15.23 13.51
C LEU A 110 -3.43 15.34 13.47
N SER A 111 -4.16 14.28 13.76
CA SER A 111 -5.63 14.30 13.82
C SER A 111 -6.12 15.33 14.83
N LYS A 112 -5.50 15.40 16.02
CA LYS A 112 -5.82 16.41 17.04
C LYS A 112 -5.34 17.81 16.66
N ALA A 113 -4.12 17.91 16.13
CA ALA A 113 -3.53 19.21 15.79
C ALA A 113 -4.20 19.90 14.59
N LEU A 114 -4.78 19.11 13.66
CA LEU A 114 -5.43 19.56 12.42
C LEU A 114 -6.95 19.34 12.45
N GLU A 115 -7.54 19.18 13.64
CA GLU A 115 -8.97 18.85 13.79
C GLU A 115 -9.88 19.85 13.05
N ALA A 116 -9.59 21.15 13.16
CA ALA A 116 -10.38 22.19 12.49
C ALA A 116 -10.30 22.08 10.95
N GLU A 117 -9.12 21.82 10.41
CA GLU A 117 -8.90 21.68 8.97
C GLU A 117 -9.53 20.38 8.43
N ILE A 118 -9.52 19.33 9.22
CA ILE A 118 -10.17 18.04 8.89
C ILE A 118 -11.69 18.20 8.90
N GLN A 119 -12.26 18.83 9.91
CA GLN A 119 -13.71 19.08 9.98
C GLN A 119 -14.20 19.99 8.85
N GLN A 120 -13.37 20.91 8.38
CA GLN A 120 -13.65 21.75 7.20
C GLN A 120 -13.41 21.04 5.88
N GLY A 121 -12.97 19.78 5.89
CA GLY A 121 -12.68 19.00 4.69
C GLY A 121 -11.50 19.54 3.86
N LYS A 122 -10.59 20.28 4.46
CA LYS A 122 -9.37 20.82 3.81
C LYS A 122 -8.24 19.82 3.78
N ILE A 123 -8.18 18.96 4.80
CA ILE A 123 -7.16 17.93 5.00
C ILE A 123 -7.86 16.63 5.37
N ASP A 124 -7.41 15.53 4.76
CA ASP A 124 -7.81 14.19 5.13
C ASP A 124 -6.56 13.41 5.61
N LEU A 125 -6.73 12.54 6.62
CA LEU A 125 -5.66 11.70 7.16
C LEU A 125 -6.04 10.23 7.03
N HIS A 126 -5.17 9.46 6.41
CA HIS A 126 -5.35 8.01 6.24
C HIS A 126 -4.09 7.24 6.62
N LEU A 127 -4.26 6.13 7.31
CA LEU A 127 -3.17 5.19 7.56
C LEU A 127 -3.31 4.03 6.59
N GLU A 128 -2.36 3.90 5.68
CA GLU A 128 -2.32 2.90 4.62
C GLU A 128 -1.16 1.92 4.82
N PRO A 129 -1.14 0.76 4.14
CA PRO A 129 -0.01 -0.17 4.21
C PRO A 129 1.33 0.45 3.82
N ARG A 130 1.35 1.50 2.98
CA ARG A 130 2.56 2.22 2.57
C ARG A 130 3.03 3.27 3.58
N GLY A 131 2.15 3.74 4.48
CA GLY A 131 2.48 4.76 5.46
C GLY A 131 1.30 5.66 5.84
N LEU A 132 1.61 6.77 6.50
CA LEU A 132 0.63 7.80 6.85
C LEU A 132 0.48 8.79 5.69
N VAL A 133 -0.73 8.90 5.17
CA VAL A 133 -1.11 9.79 4.08
C VAL A 133 -1.82 11.02 4.65
N VAL A 134 -1.29 12.20 4.34
CA VAL A 134 -1.89 13.49 4.63
C VAL A 134 -2.33 14.10 3.30
N SER A 135 -3.62 14.03 3.01
CA SER A 135 -4.20 14.53 1.75
C SER A 135 -4.63 16.00 1.89
N LEU A 136 -3.99 16.86 1.12
CA LEU A 136 -4.22 18.30 1.10
C LEU A 136 -5.13 18.65 -0.09
N ARG A 137 -6.32 19.19 0.18
CA ARG A 137 -7.25 19.63 -0.88
C ARG A 137 -6.69 20.80 -1.66
N GLN A 138 -6.62 20.65 -2.99
CA GLN A 138 -6.06 21.67 -3.88
C GLN A 138 -6.70 23.03 -3.67
N ALA A 139 -8.03 23.13 -3.60
CA ALA A 139 -8.73 24.41 -3.47
C ALA A 139 -8.32 25.24 -2.25
N THR A 140 -7.70 24.61 -1.23
CA THR A 140 -7.22 25.29 -0.02
C THR A 140 -5.75 25.67 -0.14
N PHE A 141 -4.92 24.76 -0.69
CA PHE A 141 -3.47 24.88 -0.65
C PHE A 141 -2.88 25.49 -1.92
N PHE A 142 -3.59 25.45 -3.04
CA PHE A 142 -3.11 25.97 -4.32
C PHE A 142 -4.22 26.74 -5.03
N PRO A 143 -3.93 27.91 -5.62
CA PRO A 143 -4.85 28.55 -6.55
C PRO A 143 -5.18 27.63 -7.73
N SER A 144 -6.34 27.84 -8.35
CA SER A 144 -6.79 27.01 -9.46
C SER A 144 -5.82 27.07 -10.64
N GLY A 145 -5.37 25.90 -11.11
CA GLY A 145 -4.43 25.81 -12.24
C GLY A 145 -3.01 26.25 -11.93
N GLU A 146 -2.68 26.51 -10.66
CA GLU A 146 -1.34 26.94 -10.23
C GLU A 146 -0.64 25.88 -9.37
N ASP A 147 0.67 26.05 -9.20
CA ASP A 147 1.56 25.28 -8.34
C ASP A 147 2.12 26.10 -7.17
N THR A 148 1.71 27.36 -7.01
CA THR A 148 2.10 28.21 -5.89
C THR A 148 1.30 27.83 -4.65
N ILE A 149 1.98 27.64 -3.51
CA ILE A 149 1.31 27.29 -2.25
C ILE A 149 0.76 28.57 -1.60
N ASP A 150 -0.51 28.55 -1.17
CA ASP A 150 -1.16 29.67 -0.51
C ASP A 150 -0.52 29.90 0.88
N PRO A 151 0.04 31.10 1.15
CA PRO A 151 0.64 31.44 2.45
C PRO A 151 -0.31 31.28 3.65
N ASN A 152 -1.62 31.40 3.45
CA ASN A 152 -2.62 31.21 4.51
C ASN A 152 -2.64 29.76 5.05
N THR A 153 -2.07 28.81 4.32
CA THR A 153 -1.99 27.38 4.72
C THR A 153 -0.74 27.06 5.54
N PHE A 154 0.19 28.02 5.71
CA PHE A 154 1.45 27.75 6.41
C PHE A 154 1.25 27.31 7.87
N GLY A 155 0.18 27.76 8.56
CA GLY A 155 -0.12 27.32 9.91
C GLY A 155 -0.41 25.81 9.99
N SER A 156 -1.10 25.25 8.99
CA SER A 156 -1.33 23.79 8.88
C SER A 156 -0.06 23.07 8.46
N MET A 157 0.72 23.66 7.54
CA MET A 157 2.00 23.10 7.10
C MET A 157 3.04 23.08 8.22
N ASP A 158 3.07 24.06 9.13
CA ASP A 158 3.96 24.07 10.30
C ASP A 158 3.75 22.83 11.17
N LYS A 159 2.49 22.44 11.42
CA LYS A 159 2.13 21.25 12.22
C LYS A 159 2.56 19.94 11.51
N ILE A 160 2.30 19.83 10.20
CA ILE A 160 2.67 18.67 9.39
C ILE A 160 4.20 18.54 9.30
N ALA A 161 4.89 19.63 8.97
CA ALA A 161 6.34 19.64 8.83
C ALA A 161 7.07 19.33 10.14
N LYS A 162 6.55 19.80 11.29
CA LYS A 162 7.07 19.44 12.62
C LYS A 162 6.99 17.92 12.84
N THR A 163 5.86 17.30 12.55
CA THR A 163 5.71 15.83 12.67
C THR A 163 6.70 15.12 11.76
N ILE A 164 6.87 15.56 10.52
CA ILE A 164 7.84 14.96 9.58
C ILE A 164 9.27 15.10 10.08
N ALA A 165 9.60 16.25 10.69
CA ALA A 165 10.95 16.51 11.23
C ALA A 165 11.30 15.60 12.42
N GLU A 166 10.32 15.24 13.24
CA GLU A 166 10.48 14.33 14.40
C GLU A 166 10.62 12.86 13.98
N LEU A 167 10.24 12.50 12.76
CA LEU A 167 10.29 11.13 12.22
C LEU A 167 11.52 10.93 11.33
N PRO A 168 12.16 9.75 11.36
CA PRO A 168 13.27 9.42 10.44
C PRO A 168 12.79 9.01 9.03
N ASN A 169 11.50 8.85 8.84
CA ASN A 169 10.86 8.26 7.67
C ASN A 169 11.07 9.08 6.40
N SER A 170 11.17 8.41 5.25
CA SER A 170 11.13 9.05 3.93
C SER A 170 9.71 9.55 3.64
N VAL A 171 9.62 10.62 2.85
CA VAL A 171 8.36 11.27 2.49
C VAL A 171 8.25 11.35 0.98
N ARG A 172 7.11 10.91 0.43
CA ARG A 172 6.77 11.06 -0.97
C ARG A 172 5.64 12.08 -1.13
N LEU A 173 5.82 13.00 -2.06
CA LEU A 173 4.87 14.06 -2.37
C LEU A 173 4.18 13.71 -3.68
N GLU A 174 2.89 13.44 -3.62
CA GLU A 174 2.11 12.89 -4.72
C GLU A 174 1.09 13.93 -5.19
N GLY A 175 1.23 14.41 -6.43
CA GLY A 175 0.27 15.33 -7.03
C GLY A 175 -0.81 14.58 -7.82
N HIS A 176 -2.05 14.99 -7.63
CA HIS A 176 -3.22 14.43 -8.32
C HIS A 176 -4.09 15.55 -8.90
N THR A 177 -4.76 15.24 -10.00
CA THR A 177 -5.76 16.11 -10.64
C THR A 177 -7.09 15.37 -10.78
N ASP A 178 -8.11 16.08 -11.18
CA ASP A 178 -9.31 15.48 -11.77
C ASP A 178 -9.08 15.12 -13.25
N SER A 179 -10.10 14.57 -13.89
CA SER A 179 -10.06 14.17 -15.30
C SER A 179 -10.24 15.32 -16.29
N VAL A 180 -10.47 16.56 -15.83
CA VAL A 180 -10.59 17.72 -16.71
C VAL A 180 -9.21 18.09 -17.24
N PRO A 181 -8.97 18.03 -18.58
CA PRO A 181 -7.67 18.36 -19.13
C PRO A 181 -7.31 19.82 -18.90
N ILE A 182 -6.08 20.08 -18.42
CA ILE A 182 -5.50 21.42 -18.38
C ILE A 182 -4.62 21.66 -19.60
N HIS A 183 -4.72 22.86 -20.17
CA HIS A 183 -3.80 23.33 -21.20
C HIS A 183 -3.62 24.85 -21.06
N THR A 184 -2.50 25.25 -20.48
CA THR A 184 -2.17 26.66 -20.26
C THR A 184 -0.77 26.94 -20.83
N ALA A 185 -0.36 28.20 -20.82
CA ALA A 185 1.01 28.59 -21.21
C ALA A 185 2.07 27.96 -20.28
N ARG A 186 1.70 27.64 -19.03
CA ARG A 186 2.61 27.08 -18.02
C ARG A 186 2.56 25.55 -17.99
N PHE A 187 1.38 24.94 -18.11
CA PHE A 187 1.18 23.49 -18.01
C PHE A 187 0.46 22.96 -19.23
N ARG A 188 1.09 22.05 -19.95
CA ARG A 188 0.54 21.43 -21.17
C ARG A 188 -0.38 20.27 -20.87
N SER A 189 -0.32 19.72 -19.65
CA SER A 189 -1.10 18.54 -19.26
C SER A 189 -1.27 18.46 -17.74
N ASN A 190 -2.23 17.62 -17.30
CA ASN A 190 -2.42 17.26 -15.90
C ASN A 190 -1.19 16.60 -15.28
N TRP A 191 -0.35 15.93 -16.07
CA TRP A 191 0.93 15.37 -15.62
C TRP A 191 1.90 16.44 -15.18
N GLU A 192 2.06 17.50 -15.99
CA GLU A 192 2.94 18.63 -15.64
C GLU A 192 2.44 19.36 -14.41
N LEU A 193 1.14 19.65 -14.32
CA LEU A 193 0.56 20.33 -13.15
C LEU A 193 0.72 19.51 -11.87
N SER A 194 0.41 18.20 -11.91
CA SER A 194 0.52 17.34 -10.74
C SER A 194 1.97 17.21 -10.24
N ALA A 195 2.93 17.05 -11.16
CA ALA A 195 4.35 17.01 -10.83
C ALA A 195 4.84 18.37 -10.28
N ALA A 196 4.43 19.49 -10.87
CA ALA A 196 4.83 20.83 -10.42
C ALA A 196 4.35 21.12 -8.98
N ARG A 197 3.15 20.68 -8.61
CA ARG A 197 2.65 20.82 -7.24
C ARG A 197 3.45 19.98 -6.25
N GLY A 198 3.84 18.76 -6.64
CA GLY A 198 4.77 17.93 -5.84
C GLY A 198 6.11 18.62 -5.64
N ILE A 199 6.67 19.25 -6.67
CA ILE A 199 7.93 20.03 -6.60
C ILE A 199 7.77 21.22 -5.67
N ALA A 200 6.70 22.00 -5.81
CA ALA A 200 6.45 23.16 -4.95
C ALA A 200 6.36 22.77 -3.46
N MET A 201 5.70 21.64 -3.17
CA MET A 201 5.63 21.09 -1.81
C MET A 201 7.00 20.63 -1.31
N LEU A 202 7.82 19.99 -2.15
CA LEU A 202 9.20 19.61 -1.82
C LEU A 202 10.02 20.84 -1.47
N ASP A 203 9.96 21.88 -2.30
CA ASP A 203 10.70 23.11 -2.08
C ASP A 203 10.28 23.81 -0.79
N LEU A 204 8.99 23.84 -0.48
CA LEU A 204 8.48 24.36 0.80
C LEU A 204 9.06 23.56 1.98
N LEU A 205 8.95 22.25 1.97
CA LEU A 205 9.44 21.39 3.05
C LEU A 205 10.96 21.49 3.23
N ASN A 206 11.71 21.59 2.15
CA ASN A 206 13.16 21.72 2.21
C ASN A 206 13.63 23.12 2.61
N THR A 207 13.09 24.19 1.98
CA THR A 207 13.62 25.55 2.17
C THR A 207 13.14 26.17 3.46
N ARG A 208 11.83 26.08 3.75
CA ARG A 208 11.22 26.68 4.94
C ARG A 208 11.39 25.83 6.19
N TYR A 209 11.15 24.49 6.06
CA TYR A 209 11.12 23.57 7.19
C TYR A 209 12.40 22.75 7.38
N ARG A 210 13.39 22.92 6.50
CA ARG A 210 14.72 22.29 6.61
C ARG A 210 14.69 20.76 6.59
N ILE A 211 13.66 20.15 6.03
CA ILE A 211 13.62 18.72 5.84
C ILE A 211 14.61 18.33 4.74
N SER A 212 15.49 17.35 5.01
CA SER A 212 16.53 16.92 4.08
C SER A 212 15.94 16.41 2.76
N ARG A 213 16.51 16.86 1.63
CA ARG A 213 16.12 16.39 0.29
C ARG A 213 16.29 14.91 0.09
N GLU A 214 17.24 14.29 0.78
CA GLU A 214 17.48 12.85 0.74
C GLU A 214 16.29 11.99 1.23
N ARG A 215 15.40 12.64 2.02
CA ARG A 215 14.18 12.02 2.53
C ARG A 215 12.97 12.30 1.66
N LEU A 216 13.07 13.18 0.67
CA LEU A 216 11.94 13.67 -0.12
C LEU A 216 11.97 13.08 -1.52
N ALA A 217 10.83 12.58 -1.97
CA ALA A 217 10.60 12.14 -3.35
C ALA A 217 9.30 12.76 -3.86
N ILE A 218 9.18 12.92 -5.17
CA ILE A 218 7.95 13.41 -5.82
C ILE A 218 7.39 12.37 -6.78
N ALA A 219 6.07 12.36 -6.93
CA ALA A 219 5.36 11.62 -7.96
C ALA A 219 4.19 12.46 -8.49
N GLY A 220 4.02 12.52 -9.80
CA GLY A 220 2.84 13.11 -10.43
C GLY A 220 1.98 11.98 -10.99
N TYR A 221 0.72 11.93 -10.60
CA TYR A 221 -0.22 10.90 -11.03
C TYR A 221 -1.28 11.43 -12.00
N ALA A 222 -1.36 12.74 -12.21
CA ALA A 222 -2.45 13.33 -12.99
C ALA A 222 -3.82 12.83 -12.48
N ASP A 223 -4.68 12.35 -13.37
CA ASP A 223 -6.02 11.80 -13.10
C ASP A 223 -6.06 10.27 -13.00
N THR A 224 -4.89 9.59 -12.98
CA THR A 224 -4.82 8.13 -13.04
C THR A 224 -5.12 7.42 -11.71
N ALA A 225 -5.10 8.14 -10.59
CA ALA A 225 -5.36 7.60 -9.25
C ALA A 225 -6.49 8.37 -8.54
N PRO A 226 -7.75 8.29 -9.03
CA PRO A 226 -8.87 8.97 -8.43
C PRO A 226 -9.28 8.31 -7.10
N VAL A 227 -9.68 9.12 -6.12
CA VAL A 227 -10.26 8.66 -4.84
C VAL A 227 -11.78 8.82 -4.79
N ALA A 228 -12.34 9.55 -5.75
CA ALA A 228 -13.78 9.75 -5.92
C ALA A 228 -14.16 9.79 -7.41
N SER A 229 -15.47 9.76 -7.71
CA SER A 229 -15.94 9.82 -9.09
C SER A 229 -15.59 11.15 -9.76
N ASN A 230 -15.04 11.10 -10.97
CA ASN A 230 -14.80 12.28 -11.79
C ASN A 230 -16.08 12.83 -12.47
N GLU A 231 -17.19 12.15 -12.36
CA GLU A 231 -18.48 12.56 -12.97
C GLU A 231 -19.11 13.74 -12.22
N THR A 232 -18.91 13.82 -10.89
CA THR A 232 -19.46 14.90 -10.06
C THR A 232 -18.40 15.95 -9.73
N GLU A 233 -18.82 17.20 -9.51
CA GLU A 233 -17.87 18.26 -9.12
C GLU A 233 -17.28 18.01 -7.74
N GLU A 234 -18.07 17.48 -6.82
CA GLU A 234 -17.62 17.11 -5.48
C GLU A 234 -16.52 16.03 -5.57
N GLY A 235 -16.72 15.00 -6.40
CA GLY A 235 -15.73 13.94 -6.60
C GLY A 235 -14.46 14.48 -7.26
N ARG A 236 -14.59 15.34 -8.28
CA ARG A 236 -13.43 16.02 -8.88
C ARG A 236 -12.67 16.86 -7.86
N ALA A 237 -13.38 17.58 -6.98
CA ALA A 237 -12.74 18.37 -5.92
C ALA A 237 -11.93 17.49 -4.94
N HIS A 238 -12.37 16.24 -4.68
CA HIS A 238 -11.61 15.27 -3.90
C HIS A 238 -10.38 14.75 -4.66
N ASN A 239 -10.49 14.58 -5.97
CA ASN A 239 -9.38 14.10 -6.81
C ASN A 239 -8.27 15.16 -6.96
N ARG A 240 -8.62 16.44 -7.01
CA ARG A 240 -7.66 17.55 -7.02
C ARG A 240 -7.00 17.72 -5.65
N ARG A 241 -5.89 17.01 -5.41
CA ARG A 241 -5.20 16.98 -4.12
C ARG A 241 -3.69 16.84 -4.27
N VAL A 242 -2.98 17.10 -3.20
CA VAL A 242 -1.58 16.73 -3.01
C VAL A 242 -1.49 15.85 -1.76
N ASP A 243 -0.95 14.67 -1.90
CA ASP A 243 -0.76 13.74 -0.80
C ASP A 243 0.69 13.82 -0.30
N ILE A 244 0.86 14.04 1.00
CA ILE A 244 2.13 13.90 1.71
C ILE A 244 2.12 12.52 2.33
N VAL A 245 2.91 11.60 1.79
CA VAL A 245 2.99 10.20 2.23
C VAL A 245 4.24 10.01 3.06
N ILE A 246 4.09 9.87 4.38
CA ILE A 246 5.16 9.50 5.29
C ILE A 246 5.29 7.99 5.22
N LEU A 247 6.31 7.49 4.51
CA LEU A 247 6.48 6.07 4.24
C LEU A 247 6.85 5.30 5.50
N ASN A 248 6.30 4.10 5.69
CA ASN A 248 6.77 3.23 6.73
C ASN A 248 8.18 2.68 6.39
N GLN A 249 8.91 2.17 7.38
CA GLN A 249 10.29 1.72 7.18
C GLN A 249 10.41 0.55 6.20
N HIS A 250 9.40 -0.30 6.07
CA HIS A 250 9.42 -1.43 5.15
C HIS A 250 9.31 -1.00 3.68
N VAL A 251 8.48 0.00 3.40
CA VAL A 251 8.34 0.56 2.04
C VAL A 251 9.53 1.44 1.69
N ALA A 252 10.09 2.16 2.66
CA ALA A 252 11.27 2.99 2.45
C ALA A 252 12.49 2.20 1.95
N VAL A 253 12.62 0.91 2.31
CA VAL A 253 13.68 0.02 1.81
C VAL A 253 13.56 -0.28 0.32
N SER A 254 12.35 -0.25 -0.23
CA SER A 254 12.10 -0.50 -1.67
C SER A 254 12.24 0.75 -2.55
N GLU A 255 12.38 1.94 -1.94
CA GLU A 255 12.69 3.16 -2.68
C GLU A 255 14.15 3.16 -3.14
N PRO A 256 14.49 3.85 -4.26
CA PRO A 256 15.87 4.00 -4.67
C PRO A 256 16.70 4.63 -3.54
N ALA A 257 17.64 3.87 -2.99
CA ALA A 257 18.53 4.40 -1.95
C ALA A 257 19.38 5.52 -2.56
N VAL A 258 19.43 6.68 -1.90
CA VAL A 258 20.42 7.71 -2.22
C VAL A 258 21.78 7.13 -1.89
N SER A 259 22.50 6.71 -2.93
CA SER A 259 23.85 6.17 -2.78
C SER A 259 24.72 7.26 -2.16
N LYS A 260 25.18 7.08 -0.93
CA LYS A 260 26.25 7.91 -0.35
C LYS A 260 27.48 7.60 -1.17
N LEU A 261 27.77 8.42 -2.17
CA LEU A 261 29.06 8.41 -2.84
C LEU A 261 30.12 8.58 -1.75
N GLN A 262 30.86 7.52 -1.44
CA GLN A 262 32.01 7.59 -0.54
C GLN A 262 33.00 8.56 -1.19
N PRO A 263 33.41 9.65 -0.52
CA PRO A 263 34.43 10.53 -1.06
C PRO A 263 35.75 9.77 -1.06
N GLY A 264 36.20 9.44 -2.28
CA GLY A 264 37.65 9.25 -2.53
C GLY A 264 38.24 7.88 -2.26
N HIS A 265 38.00 6.90 -3.12
CA HIS A 265 39.05 5.96 -3.43
C HIS A 265 39.98 6.65 -4.46
N LYS A 266 41.07 7.26 -3.99
CA LYS A 266 42.16 7.71 -4.86
C LYS A 266 42.72 6.46 -5.54
N SER A 267 42.40 6.26 -6.82
CA SER A 267 43.11 5.33 -7.67
C SER A 267 44.56 5.78 -7.74
N GLY A 268 45.46 5.09 -7.03
CA GLY A 268 46.87 5.24 -7.15
C GLY A 268 47.29 4.84 -8.58
N THR A 269 47.58 5.83 -9.39
CA THR A 269 48.32 5.65 -10.66
C THR A 269 49.74 5.27 -10.35
N GLY A 270 50.02 3.97 -10.19
CA GLY A 270 51.34 3.41 -10.32
C GLY A 270 51.67 3.28 -11.80
N GLY A 271 52.29 4.28 -12.38
CA GLY A 271 52.93 4.17 -13.70
C GLY A 271 54.15 3.27 -13.64
N PRO A 272 54.45 2.41 -14.63
CA PRO A 272 55.67 1.62 -14.68
C PRO A 272 56.84 2.52 -15.03
N GLU A 273 57.82 2.55 -14.12
CA GLU A 273 59.14 3.15 -14.30
C GLU A 273 59.88 2.38 -15.42
N ALA A 274 60.08 3.00 -16.57
CA ALA A 274 60.89 2.47 -17.66
C ALA A 274 62.35 2.65 -17.34
N ALA A 275 63.01 1.54 -17.01
CA ALA A 275 64.48 1.45 -16.92
C ALA A 275 65.11 1.65 -18.30
N ALA A 276 65.73 2.80 -18.52
CA ALA A 276 66.64 3.01 -19.63
C ALA A 276 68.06 2.58 -19.22
N LYS A 277 68.56 1.53 -19.86
CA LYS A 277 70.00 1.21 -19.88
C LYS A 277 70.60 1.75 -21.20
N LYS A 278 71.70 2.52 -21.00
CA LYS A 278 72.73 2.91 -21.98
C LYS A 278 72.33 3.64 -23.22
#